data_9e6b451cd63911122db36b0146c4ee81
#
_entry.id   9e6b451cd63911122db36b0146c4ee81
#
_cell.length_a   1.000
_cell.length_b   1.000
_cell.length_c   1.000
_cell.angle_alpha   90.00
_cell.angle_beta   90.00
_cell.angle_gamma   90.00
#
_symmetry.space_group_name_H-M   'P 1'
#
loop_
_entity.id
_entity.type
_entity.pdbx_description
1 polymer ?
#
loop_
_entity_poly.entity_id
_entity_poly.type
_entity_poly.pdbx_seq_one_letter_code
_entity_poly.pdbx_strand_id
1 'polypeptide(L)'
;MIWALVLLPILAGFALFALPRSADVAAKWCGVAIAVVCFALTLLANGTPDESVRWLQRPFTANFHAGLGGLSTWLVLLLTLSTACALAVVRVPRGRDFVAQMLFLLGAMSGVFVARDLLVFALFWDLMLIPVFLILVAWAPD
;
A
#
# COMPACT_ATOMS: atom_id res chain seq x y z
N MET A 1 -14.89 -1.14 -1.51
CA MET A 1 -14.04 -0.16 -2.22
C MET A 1 -12.80 0.22 -1.42
N ILE A 2 -12.92 0.42 -0.12
CA ILE A 2 -11.82 0.77 0.79
C ILE A 2 -10.72 -0.32 0.79
N TRP A 3 -11.10 -1.60 0.84
CA TRP A 3 -10.15 -2.72 0.76
C TRP A 3 -9.36 -2.77 -0.55
N ALA A 4 -9.90 -2.22 -1.63
CA ALA A 4 -9.16 -2.12 -2.89
C ALA A 4 -7.95 -1.21 -2.78
N LEU A 5 -8.00 -0.15 -1.97
CA LEU A 5 -6.86 0.75 -1.70
C LEU A 5 -5.69 0.02 -1.03
N VAL A 6 -5.99 -1.01 -0.24
CA VAL A 6 -4.98 -1.81 0.46
C VAL A 6 -4.50 -2.97 -0.41
N LEU A 7 -5.43 -3.73 -0.98
CA LEU A 7 -5.11 -4.96 -1.70
C LEU A 7 -4.51 -4.72 -3.08
N LEU A 8 -4.96 -3.69 -3.80
CA LEU A 8 -4.49 -3.40 -5.16
C LEU A 8 -2.98 -3.15 -5.22
N PRO A 9 -2.37 -2.26 -4.42
CA PRO A 9 -0.93 -2.06 -4.46
C PRO A 9 -0.15 -3.28 -3.95
N ILE A 10 -0.66 -4.03 -2.97
CA ILE A 10 -0.03 -5.26 -2.50
C ILE A 10 0.02 -6.32 -3.61
N LEU A 11 -1.12 -6.60 -4.24
CA LEU A 11 -1.21 -7.56 -5.35
C LEU A 11 -0.36 -7.14 -6.54
N ALA A 12 -0.33 -5.86 -6.86
CA ALA A 12 0.51 -5.32 -7.91
C ALA A 12 2.00 -5.47 -7.57
N GLY A 13 2.40 -5.26 -6.32
CA GLY A 13 3.76 -5.53 -5.86
C GLY A 13 4.15 -7.00 -6.08
N PHE A 14 3.27 -7.94 -5.72
CA PHE A 14 3.50 -9.37 -6.02
C PHE A 14 3.57 -9.65 -7.51
N ALA A 15 2.68 -9.07 -8.32
CA ALA A 15 2.68 -9.26 -9.77
C ALA A 15 3.98 -8.76 -10.42
N LEU A 16 4.58 -7.69 -9.90
CA LEU A 16 5.87 -7.19 -10.39
C LEU A 16 7.01 -8.21 -10.20
N PHE A 17 6.97 -9.04 -9.17
CA PHE A 17 7.98 -10.10 -9.01
C PHE A 17 7.89 -11.17 -10.10
N ALA A 18 6.74 -11.33 -10.77
CA ALA A 18 6.58 -12.25 -11.90
C ALA A 18 7.17 -11.68 -13.21
N LEU A 19 7.40 -10.36 -13.29
CA LEU A 19 8.04 -9.77 -14.47
C LEU A 19 9.54 -10.08 -14.54
N PRO A 20 10.15 -10.14 -15.74
CA PRO A 20 11.59 -10.29 -15.88
C PRO A 20 12.33 -9.05 -15.32
N ARG A 21 13.53 -9.27 -14.79
CA ARG A 21 14.36 -8.20 -14.21
C ARG A 21 14.77 -7.12 -15.20
N SER A 22 14.68 -7.39 -16.49
CA SER A 22 14.95 -6.41 -17.57
C SER A 22 13.86 -5.35 -17.74
N ALA A 23 12.70 -5.51 -17.09
CA ALA A 23 11.53 -4.64 -17.25
C ALA A 23 11.48 -3.48 -16.21
N ASP A 24 12.62 -2.97 -15.75
CA ASP A 24 12.69 -1.93 -14.71
C ASP A 24 11.90 -0.67 -15.07
N VAL A 25 11.98 -0.21 -16.32
CA VAL A 25 11.24 0.98 -16.78
C VAL A 25 9.74 0.73 -16.81
N ALA A 26 9.31 -0.44 -17.29
CA ALA A 26 7.90 -0.81 -17.30
C ALA A 26 7.36 -0.96 -15.88
N ALA A 27 8.11 -1.59 -14.98
CA ALA A 27 7.77 -1.73 -13.57
C ALA A 27 7.60 -0.36 -12.89
N LYS A 28 8.50 0.57 -13.16
CA LYS A 28 8.43 1.94 -12.65
C LYS A 28 7.13 2.63 -13.04
N TRP A 29 6.80 2.65 -14.32
CA TRP A 29 5.59 3.30 -14.80
C TRP A 29 4.31 2.59 -14.36
N CYS A 30 4.32 1.25 -14.25
CA CYS A 30 3.24 0.50 -13.62
C CYS A 30 3.06 0.92 -12.16
N GLY A 31 4.14 1.05 -11.40
CA GLY A 31 4.08 1.50 -10.01
C GLY A 31 3.49 2.91 -9.87
N VAL A 32 3.92 3.85 -10.71
CA VAL A 32 3.35 5.21 -10.75
C VAL A 32 1.86 5.16 -11.09
N ALA A 33 1.48 4.39 -12.13
CA ALA A 33 0.07 4.27 -12.53
C ALA A 33 -0.79 3.72 -11.38
N ILE A 34 -0.32 2.70 -10.67
CA ILE A 34 -1.03 2.12 -9.53
C ILE A 34 -1.18 3.14 -8.39
N ALA A 35 -0.13 3.89 -8.06
CA ALA A 35 -0.20 4.93 -7.05
C ALA A 35 -1.22 6.04 -7.43
N VAL A 36 -1.27 6.43 -8.70
CA VAL A 36 -2.26 7.39 -9.22
C VAL A 36 -3.68 6.81 -9.17
N VAL A 37 -3.85 5.53 -9.52
CA VAL A 37 -5.14 4.85 -9.39
C VAL A 37 -5.59 4.81 -7.93
N CYS A 38 -4.70 4.49 -6.99
CA CYS A 38 -5.01 4.53 -5.55
C CYS A 38 -5.40 5.94 -5.10
N PHE A 39 -4.73 6.99 -5.61
CA PHE A 39 -5.09 8.38 -5.34
C PHE A 39 -6.53 8.69 -5.82
N ALA A 40 -6.86 8.33 -7.06
CA ALA A 40 -8.19 8.51 -7.61
C ALA A 40 -9.26 7.71 -6.83
N LEU A 41 -8.95 6.45 -6.47
CA LEU A 41 -9.84 5.63 -5.64
C LEU A 41 -10.09 6.24 -4.27
N THR A 42 -9.08 6.88 -3.66
CA THR A 42 -9.24 7.57 -2.37
C THR A 42 -10.19 8.75 -2.49
N LEU A 43 -10.11 9.51 -3.58
CA LEU A 43 -11.06 10.62 -3.84
C LEU A 43 -12.49 10.11 -4.03
N LEU A 44 -12.66 9.00 -4.76
CA LEU A 44 -13.97 8.40 -5.01
C LEU A 44 -14.55 7.72 -3.77
N ALA A 45 -13.69 7.15 -2.92
CA ALA A 45 -14.09 6.46 -1.70
C ALA A 45 -14.40 7.41 -0.54
N ASN A 46 -14.09 8.70 -0.67
CA ASN A 46 -14.38 9.69 0.36
C ASN A 46 -15.89 9.82 0.56
N GLY A 47 -16.34 9.61 1.81
CA GLY A 47 -17.77 9.64 2.14
C GLY A 47 -18.52 8.33 1.91
N THR A 48 -17.85 7.25 1.48
CA THR A 48 -18.46 5.93 1.46
C THR A 48 -18.58 5.36 2.88
N PRO A 49 -19.61 4.53 3.17
CA PRO A 49 -19.76 3.90 4.47
C PRO A 49 -18.57 2.98 4.79
N ASP A 50 -18.27 2.85 6.07
CA ASP A 50 -17.22 1.97 6.56
C ASP A 50 -17.48 0.52 6.13
N GLU A 51 -16.42 -0.15 5.68
CA GLU A 51 -16.49 -1.56 5.27
C GLU A 51 -16.03 -2.45 6.44
N SER A 52 -16.81 -3.49 6.74
CA SER A 52 -16.48 -4.48 7.76
C SER A 52 -16.49 -5.89 7.18
N VAL A 53 -15.43 -6.63 7.45
CA VAL A 53 -15.34 -8.06 7.11
C VAL A 53 -15.27 -8.86 8.40
N ARG A 54 -16.24 -9.77 8.60
CA ARG A 54 -16.26 -10.68 9.75
C ARG A 54 -15.22 -11.78 9.54
N TRP A 55 -14.21 -11.83 10.40
CA TRP A 55 -13.16 -12.83 10.25
C TRP A 55 -13.22 -13.94 11.30
N LEU A 56 -13.45 -13.62 12.58
CA LEU A 56 -13.55 -14.62 13.65
C LEU A 56 -14.82 -14.40 14.47
N GLN A 57 -15.61 -15.48 14.65
CA GLN A 57 -16.85 -15.41 15.41
C GLN A 57 -16.75 -15.98 16.84
N ARG A 58 -15.66 -16.69 17.22
CA ARG A 58 -15.40 -17.24 18.58
C ARG A 58 -13.93 -17.58 18.76
N PRO A 59 -13.27 -17.40 19.95
CA PRO A 59 -13.79 -16.78 21.18
C PRO A 59 -13.64 -15.26 21.21
N PHE A 60 -12.91 -14.65 20.23
CA PHE A 60 -12.74 -13.21 20.10
C PHE A 60 -13.45 -12.75 18.84
N THR A 61 -14.42 -11.84 19.00
CA THR A 61 -15.07 -11.19 17.86
C THR A 61 -14.09 -10.19 17.22
N ALA A 62 -13.24 -10.65 16.32
CA ALA A 62 -12.39 -9.77 15.53
C ALA A 62 -13.11 -9.47 14.21
N ASN A 63 -13.52 -8.22 14.05
CA ASN A 63 -14.08 -7.70 12.82
C ASN A 63 -13.02 -6.79 12.19
N PHE A 64 -12.70 -7.01 10.92
CA PHE A 64 -11.88 -6.06 10.17
C PHE A 64 -12.74 -4.86 9.79
N HIS A 65 -12.61 -3.77 10.54
CA HIS A 65 -13.24 -2.50 10.22
C HIS A 65 -12.27 -1.58 9.50
N ALA A 66 -12.64 -1.15 8.30
CA ALA A 66 -11.90 -0.18 7.54
C ALA A 66 -12.82 0.97 7.13
N GLY A 67 -12.34 2.20 7.27
CA GLY A 67 -13.10 3.38 6.94
C GLY A 67 -12.22 4.53 6.47
N LEU A 68 -12.75 5.32 5.52
CA LEU A 68 -12.16 6.57 5.07
C LEU A 68 -13.02 7.72 5.57
N GLY A 69 -12.40 8.67 6.26
CA GLY A 69 -13.09 9.87 6.70
C GLY A 69 -12.17 10.85 7.41
N GLY A 70 -12.44 12.15 7.26
CA GLY A 70 -11.67 13.20 7.92
C GLY A 70 -10.17 13.09 7.66
N LEU A 71 -9.39 12.97 8.72
CA LEU A 71 -7.92 12.93 8.66
C LEU A 71 -7.38 11.75 7.85
N SER A 72 -8.00 10.56 7.95
CA SER A 72 -7.55 9.35 7.23
C SER A 72 -7.51 9.56 5.72
N THR A 73 -8.52 10.22 5.15
CA THR A 73 -8.56 10.52 3.71
C THR A 73 -7.37 11.37 3.29
N TRP A 74 -7.08 12.44 4.02
CA TRP A 74 -5.95 13.33 3.71
C TRP A 74 -4.61 12.62 3.81
N LEU A 75 -4.44 11.75 4.83
CA LEU A 75 -3.21 10.97 5.00
C LEU A 75 -3.00 9.97 3.85
N VAL A 76 -4.06 9.28 3.41
CA VAL A 76 -3.97 8.36 2.26
C VAL A 76 -3.73 9.11 0.96
N LEU A 77 -4.34 10.27 0.75
CA LEU A 77 -4.07 11.11 -0.41
C LEU A 77 -2.60 11.58 -0.44
N LEU A 78 -2.09 12.05 0.68
CA LEU A 78 -0.69 12.45 0.79
C LEU A 78 0.26 11.27 0.55
N LEU A 79 -0.04 10.10 1.11
CA LEU A 79 0.74 8.87 0.93
C LEU A 79 0.80 8.45 -0.53
N THR A 80 -0.35 8.36 -1.21
CA THR A 80 -0.42 7.93 -2.61
C THR A 80 0.28 8.92 -3.53
N LEU A 81 0.10 10.21 -3.31
CA LEU A 81 0.75 11.28 -4.07
C LEU A 81 2.27 11.25 -3.88
N SER A 82 2.74 11.18 -2.63
CA SER A 82 4.18 11.13 -2.33
C SER A 82 4.84 9.88 -2.91
N THR A 83 4.17 8.73 -2.87
CA THR A 83 4.66 7.49 -3.48
C THR A 83 4.73 7.62 -5.00
N ALA A 84 3.72 8.19 -5.65
CA ALA A 84 3.74 8.43 -7.10
C ALA A 84 4.91 9.34 -7.50
N CYS A 85 5.12 10.46 -6.78
CA CYS A 85 6.22 11.37 -7.01
C CYS A 85 7.59 10.70 -6.78
N ALA A 86 7.73 9.95 -5.68
CA ALA A 86 8.96 9.24 -5.37
C ALA A 86 9.32 8.23 -6.46
N LEU A 87 8.37 7.41 -6.90
CA LEU A 87 8.56 6.43 -7.97
C LEU A 87 8.86 7.10 -9.32
N ALA A 88 8.27 8.26 -9.61
CA ALA A 88 8.51 8.98 -10.85
C ALA A 88 9.96 9.51 -10.95
N VAL A 89 10.53 9.95 -9.83
CA VAL A 89 11.87 10.59 -9.79
C VAL A 89 12.98 9.58 -9.56
N VAL A 90 12.74 8.55 -8.74
CA VAL A 90 13.77 7.63 -8.28
C VAL A 90 14.40 6.83 -9.44
N ARG A 91 15.75 6.68 -9.37
CA ARG A 91 16.54 5.83 -10.27
C ARG A 91 17.51 5.02 -9.41
N VAL A 92 17.17 3.76 -9.20
CA VAL A 92 17.96 2.84 -8.37
C VAL A 92 18.27 1.56 -9.14
N PRO A 93 19.42 0.90 -8.85
CA PRO A 93 19.68 -0.44 -9.37
C PRO A 93 18.60 -1.40 -8.87
N ARG A 94 18.27 -2.41 -9.68
CA ARG A 94 17.14 -3.34 -9.42
C ARG A 94 15.81 -2.62 -9.22
N GLY A 95 15.50 -1.68 -10.13
CA GLY A 95 14.35 -0.79 -10.04
C GLY A 95 13.03 -1.53 -9.86
N ARG A 96 12.83 -2.69 -10.53
CA ARG A 96 11.64 -3.53 -10.39
C ARG A 96 11.41 -3.97 -8.94
N ASP A 97 12.46 -4.48 -8.28
CA ASP A 97 12.35 -5.00 -6.91
C ASP A 97 12.08 -3.84 -5.94
N PHE A 98 12.67 -2.69 -6.18
CA PHE A 98 12.41 -1.47 -5.40
C PHE A 98 10.95 -1.01 -5.55
N VAL A 99 10.44 -0.93 -6.79
CA VAL A 99 9.04 -0.54 -7.06
C VAL A 99 8.07 -1.52 -6.38
N ALA A 100 8.35 -2.82 -6.45
CA ALA A 100 7.53 -3.83 -5.79
C ALA A 100 7.46 -3.60 -4.28
N GLN A 101 8.60 -3.34 -3.61
CA GLN A 101 8.65 -3.05 -2.17
C GLN A 101 7.92 -1.74 -1.83
N MET A 102 8.05 -0.71 -2.67
CA MET A 102 7.32 0.55 -2.49
C MET A 102 5.81 0.39 -2.61
N LEU A 103 5.33 -0.48 -3.50
CA LEU A 103 3.91 -0.80 -3.61
C LEU A 103 3.40 -1.62 -2.41
N PHE A 104 4.21 -2.56 -1.89
CA PHE A 104 3.89 -3.24 -0.64
C PHE A 104 3.76 -2.25 0.52
N LEU A 105 4.72 -1.33 0.63
CA LEU A 105 4.71 -0.30 1.65
C LEU A 105 3.48 0.60 1.52
N LEU A 106 3.15 1.02 0.29
CA LEU A 106 1.94 1.80 0.01
C LEU A 106 0.67 1.08 0.49
N GLY A 107 0.52 -0.20 0.19
CA GLY A 107 -0.63 -0.99 0.61
C GLY A 107 -0.70 -1.17 2.12
N ALA A 108 0.41 -1.52 2.77
CA ALA A 108 0.47 -1.69 4.21
C ALA A 108 0.16 -0.37 4.96
N MET A 109 0.77 0.76 4.54
CA MET A 109 0.49 2.07 5.14
C MET A 109 -0.95 2.54 4.88
N SER A 110 -1.51 2.26 3.71
CA SER A 110 -2.93 2.51 3.45
C SER A 110 -3.81 1.73 4.43
N GLY A 111 -3.47 0.46 4.68
CA GLY A 111 -4.14 -0.38 5.68
C GLY A 111 -4.09 0.22 7.09
N VAL A 112 -2.95 0.78 7.51
CA VAL A 112 -2.80 1.47 8.80
C VAL A 112 -3.74 2.68 8.89
N PHE A 113 -3.81 3.49 7.84
CA PHE A 113 -4.60 4.74 7.86
C PHE A 113 -6.12 4.52 7.75
N VAL A 114 -6.55 3.43 7.11
CA VAL A 114 -7.99 3.11 7.01
C VAL A 114 -8.48 2.21 8.15
N ALA A 115 -7.59 1.69 9.00
CA ALA A 115 -7.93 0.83 10.11
C ALA A 115 -8.84 1.55 11.12
N ARG A 116 -9.98 0.96 11.44
CA ARG A 116 -10.93 1.39 12.48
C ARG A 116 -10.85 0.51 13.73
N ASP A 117 -10.04 -0.53 13.70
CA ASP A 117 -9.85 -1.49 14.78
C ASP A 117 -8.36 -1.58 15.12
N LEU A 118 -8.05 -1.69 16.42
CA LEU A 118 -6.68 -1.76 16.91
C LEU A 118 -5.94 -3.00 16.38
N LEU A 119 -6.65 -4.12 16.22
CA LEU A 119 -6.06 -5.36 15.69
C LEU A 119 -5.67 -5.20 14.23
N VAL A 120 -6.53 -4.60 13.42
CA VAL A 120 -6.24 -4.29 11.99
C VAL A 120 -5.08 -3.32 11.89
N PHE A 121 -5.08 -2.28 12.72
CA PHE A 121 -4.00 -1.31 12.81
C PHE A 121 -2.66 -2.00 13.11
N ALA A 122 -2.61 -2.81 14.17
CA ALA A 122 -1.38 -3.49 14.58
C ALA A 122 -0.87 -4.43 13.49
N LEU A 123 -1.76 -5.19 12.85
CA LEU A 123 -1.41 -6.11 11.78
C LEU A 123 -0.75 -5.39 10.59
N PHE A 124 -1.35 -4.30 10.11
CA PHE A 124 -0.78 -3.53 9.00
C PHE A 124 0.46 -2.75 9.40
N TRP A 125 0.54 -2.31 10.67
CA TRP A 125 1.74 -1.69 11.23
C TRP A 125 2.93 -2.65 11.17
N ASP A 126 2.77 -3.88 11.63
CA ASP A 126 3.81 -4.91 11.56
C ASP A 126 4.14 -5.30 10.12
N LEU A 127 3.11 -5.37 9.26
CA LEU A 127 3.29 -5.73 7.85
C LEU A 127 4.14 -4.70 7.10
N MET A 128 4.05 -3.40 7.42
CA MET A 128 4.86 -2.38 6.74
C MET A 128 6.34 -2.45 7.09
N LEU A 129 6.72 -3.07 8.22
CA LEU A 129 8.12 -3.21 8.61
C LEU A 129 8.89 -4.13 7.66
N ILE A 130 8.21 -5.12 7.06
CA ILE A 130 8.83 -6.06 6.12
C ILE A 130 9.42 -5.34 4.89
N PRO A 131 8.65 -4.58 4.09
CA PRO A 131 9.20 -3.88 2.94
C PRO A 131 10.22 -2.81 3.33
N VAL A 132 10.04 -2.12 4.45
CA VAL A 132 11.01 -1.15 4.96
C VAL A 132 12.35 -1.82 5.23
N PHE A 133 12.34 -2.94 5.97
CA PHE A 133 13.56 -3.71 6.26
C PHE A 133 14.24 -4.20 4.97
N LEU A 134 13.47 -4.74 4.01
CA LEU A 134 14.00 -5.23 2.75
C LEU A 134 14.62 -4.11 1.90
N ILE A 135 14.00 -2.93 1.87
CA ILE A 135 14.55 -1.76 1.20
C ILE A 135 15.88 -1.34 1.86
N LEU A 136 15.92 -1.26 3.18
CA LEU A 136 17.12 -0.88 3.90
C LEU A 136 18.28 -1.85 3.64
N VAL A 137 18.03 -3.16 3.75
CA VAL A 137 19.07 -4.17 3.53
C VAL A 137 19.55 -4.23 2.08
N ALA A 138 18.65 -4.01 1.11
CA ALA A 138 18.97 -4.17 -0.30
C ALA A 138 19.62 -2.94 -0.93
N TRP A 139 19.39 -1.74 -0.39
CA TRP A 139 19.86 -0.46 -0.95
C TRP A 139 20.59 0.42 0.07
N ALA A 140 20.90 -0.07 1.29
CA ALA A 140 21.76 0.67 2.21
C ALA A 140 23.16 0.83 1.59
N PRO A 141 23.78 2.01 1.70
CA PRO A 141 25.19 2.18 1.36
C PRO A 141 26.05 1.41 2.37
N ASP A 142 27.11 0.76 1.89
CA ASP A 142 28.15 0.12 2.72
C ASP A 142 28.89 1.16 3.56
#